data_89e794c5984f731c484c095756863b64
#
_entry.id   89e794c5984f731c484c095756863b64
#
_cell.length_a   1.000
_cell.length_b   1.000
_cell.length_c   1.000
_cell.angle_alpha   90.00
_cell.angle_beta   90.00
_cell.angle_gamma   90.00
#
_symmetry.space_group_name_H-M   'P 1'
#
loop_
_entity.id
_entity.type
_entity.pdbx_description
1 polymer ?
#
loop_
_entity_poly.entity_id
_entity_poly.type
_entity_poly.pdbx_seq_one_letter_code
_entity_poly.pdbx_strand_id
1 'polypeptide(L)'
;GATTRNPEEIPPAIRSRCLEIFFKPLSQDDIGIIVKNAVDKIGFEIDDLSVNIVKKYATNGREAVNIIQMAAGLATRENRKRIEARDVEWVINSGQYTPRPEKKVNPKPQVGLVNGLAVYGPNMGILLEIEATAIETEKGHGSLLVTGVVEEEELGGNAHRLKRRGTARGSVDNVMTVLRKYLGIDNRNYDIHLNFPGGVPLDGPSAGVAIAVSIYSAIKNLPVDNYVAMTGELSIRGYVKPVGGVPAKIESAKRAGAKTVIIPKENWQDSFKTYDINIIAVDR
;
A
#
# COMPACT_ATOMS: atom_id res chain seq x y z
N GLY A 1 24.34 6.24 -12.37
CA GLY A 1 23.06 6.57 -13.00
C GLY A 1 21.92 6.55 -11.99
N ALA A 2 20.79 7.17 -12.34
CA ALA A 2 19.55 7.09 -11.59
C ALA A 2 18.43 6.71 -12.56
N THR A 3 17.47 5.91 -12.09
CA THR A 3 16.34 5.44 -12.89
C THR A 3 15.12 5.19 -12.00
N THR A 4 13.94 5.27 -12.59
CA THR A 4 12.67 4.89 -11.97
C THR A 4 12.23 3.48 -12.39
N ARG A 5 13.00 2.80 -13.23
CA ARG A 5 12.70 1.44 -13.69
C ARG A 5 12.88 0.43 -12.55
N ASN A 6 12.12 -0.65 -12.63
CA ASN A 6 12.32 -1.79 -11.72
C ASN A 6 13.73 -2.38 -11.93
N PRO A 7 14.38 -2.86 -10.85
CA PRO A 7 15.70 -3.49 -10.98
C PRO A 7 15.75 -4.63 -11.99
N GLU A 8 14.66 -5.37 -12.15
CA GLU A 8 14.54 -6.50 -13.08
C GLU A 8 14.58 -6.07 -14.56
N GLU A 9 14.21 -4.82 -14.85
CA GLU A 9 14.28 -4.25 -16.20
C GLU A 9 15.69 -3.77 -16.60
N ILE A 10 16.62 -3.75 -15.63
CA ILE A 10 18.00 -3.34 -15.86
C ILE A 10 18.84 -4.57 -16.20
N PRO A 11 19.60 -4.55 -17.31
CA PRO A 11 20.41 -5.70 -17.69
C PRO A 11 21.30 -6.20 -16.54
N PRO A 12 21.32 -7.52 -16.27
CA PRO A 12 22.11 -8.11 -15.18
C PRO A 12 23.60 -7.74 -15.23
N ALA A 13 24.14 -7.57 -16.42
CA ALA A 13 25.54 -7.17 -16.62
C ALA A 13 25.85 -5.77 -16.06
N ILE A 14 24.88 -4.86 -16.03
CA ILE A 14 25.02 -3.53 -15.42
C ILE A 14 24.88 -3.66 -13.91
N ARG A 15 23.82 -4.35 -13.45
CA ARG A 15 23.52 -4.50 -12.02
C ARG A 15 24.69 -5.14 -11.26
N SER A 16 25.31 -6.18 -11.82
CA SER A 16 26.43 -6.90 -11.17
C SER A 16 27.70 -6.04 -10.97
N ARG A 17 27.79 -4.88 -11.63
CA ARG A 17 28.93 -3.97 -11.57
C ARG A 17 28.64 -2.67 -10.83
N CYS A 18 27.42 -2.50 -10.31
CA CYS A 18 26.97 -1.30 -9.64
C CYS A 18 26.52 -1.61 -8.21
N LEU A 19 26.74 -0.68 -7.31
CA LEU A 19 26.06 -0.65 -6.01
C LEU A 19 24.65 -0.09 -6.24
N GLU A 20 23.63 -0.83 -5.84
CA GLU A 20 22.26 -0.38 -5.92
C GLU A 20 21.91 0.42 -4.66
N ILE A 21 21.44 1.66 -4.84
CA ILE A 21 20.95 2.53 -3.77
C ILE A 21 19.50 2.87 -4.07
N PHE A 22 18.60 2.49 -3.15
CA PHE A 22 17.18 2.75 -3.29
C PHE A 22 16.80 4.04 -2.56
N PHE A 23 16.19 4.96 -3.29
CA PHE A 23 15.61 6.17 -2.70
C PHE A 23 14.15 5.91 -2.33
N LYS A 24 13.83 6.12 -1.07
CA LYS A 24 12.44 6.04 -0.59
C LYS A 24 11.61 7.18 -1.19
N PRO A 25 10.31 6.95 -1.45
CA PRO A 25 9.39 8.04 -1.73
C PRO A 25 9.42 9.08 -0.61
N LEU A 26 9.36 10.36 -0.99
CA LEU A 26 9.35 11.44 -0.03
C LEU A 26 8.10 11.36 0.87
N SER A 27 8.31 11.47 2.17
CA SER A 27 7.22 11.65 3.15
C SER A 27 6.62 13.05 3.04
N GLN A 28 5.48 13.29 3.68
CA GLN A 28 4.92 14.63 3.81
C GLN A 28 5.89 15.59 4.53
N ASP A 29 6.64 15.08 5.51
CA ASP A 29 7.60 15.89 6.23
C ASP A 29 8.81 16.26 5.38
N ASP A 30 9.30 15.33 4.55
CA ASP A 30 10.32 15.63 3.54
C ASP A 30 9.85 16.71 2.57
N ILE A 31 8.61 16.62 2.08
CA ILE A 31 7.99 17.65 1.24
C ILE A 31 7.96 19.00 1.99
N GLY A 32 7.59 18.99 3.27
CA GLY A 32 7.61 20.21 4.09
C GLY A 32 8.98 20.86 4.18
N ILE A 33 10.04 20.06 4.35
CA ILE A 33 11.43 20.54 4.35
C ILE A 33 11.80 21.14 2.99
N ILE A 34 11.44 20.46 1.90
CA ILE A 34 11.68 20.94 0.53
C ILE A 34 10.97 22.26 0.27
N VAL A 35 9.72 22.40 0.71
CA VAL A 35 8.95 23.64 0.60
C VAL A 35 9.65 24.79 1.32
N LYS A 36 10.01 24.60 2.60
CA LYS A 36 10.72 25.62 3.38
C LYS A 36 12.04 26.04 2.71
N ASN A 37 12.85 25.08 2.29
CA ASN A 37 14.08 25.36 1.57
C ASN A 37 13.86 26.09 0.23
N ALA A 38 12.78 25.79 -0.48
CA ALA A 38 12.45 26.47 -1.73
C ALA A 38 12.04 27.93 -1.49
N VAL A 39 11.25 28.18 -0.46
CA VAL A 39 10.79 29.51 -0.05
C VAL A 39 11.97 30.39 0.39
N ASP A 40 12.85 29.84 1.22
CA ASP A 40 14.07 30.54 1.67
C ASP A 40 14.96 30.95 0.49
N LYS A 41 15.15 30.05 -0.50
CA LYS A 41 15.97 30.33 -1.69
C LYS A 41 15.45 31.47 -2.55
N ILE A 42 14.14 31.70 -2.58
CA ILE A 42 13.52 32.79 -3.36
C ILE A 42 13.29 34.06 -2.53
N GLY A 43 13.64 34.04 -1.23
CA GLY A 43 13.52 35.18 -0.34
C GLY A 43 12.09 35.58 0.02
N PHE A 44 11.20 34.57 0.15
CA PHE A 44 9.82 34.73 0.57
C PHE A 44 9.61 34.18 1.98
N GLU A 45 8.45 34.50 2.54
CA GLU A 45 7.90 33.87 3.74
C GLU A 45 6.71 32.99 3.37
N ILE A 46 6.43 31.97 4.18
CA ILE A 46 5.27 31.09 4.02
C ILE A 46 4.72 30.71 5.40
N ASP A 47 3.40 30.62 5.52
CA ASP A 47 2.76 30.15 6.74
C ASP A 47 2.64 28.60 6.77
N ASP A 48 2.47 28.03 7.95
CA ASP A 48 2.36 26.57 8.13
C ASP A 48 1.11 25.99 7.46
N LEU A 49 0.03 26.77 7.31
CA LEU A 49 -1.16 26.32 6.59
C LEU A 49 -0.85 26.06 5.12
N SER A 50 -0.19 27.02 4.46
CA SER A 50 0.29 26.89 3.08
C SER A 50 1.22 25.69 2.90
N VAL A 51 2.18 25.49 3.82
CA VAL A 51 3.07 24.32 3.82
C VAL A 51 2.26 23.02 3.89
N ASN A 52 1.26 22.94 4.79
CA ASN A 52 0.44 21.75 4.95
C ASN A 52 -0.43 21.47 3.69
N ILE A 53 -0.90 22.50 3.02
CA ILE A 53 -1.61 22.33 1.74
C ILE A 53 -0.65 21.72 0.71
N VAL A 54 0.55 22.26 0.52
CA VAL A 54 1.53 21.67 -0.43
C VAL A 54 1.87 20.23 -0.06
N LYS A 55 2.10 19.92 1.22
CA LYS A 55 2.35 18.54 1.72
C LYS A 55 1.25 17.58 1.31
N LYS A 56 -0.01 18.03 1.28
CA LYS A 56 -1.17 17.20 0.93
C LYS A 56 -1.25 16.87 -0.56
N TYR A 57 -0.78 17.78 -1.42
CA TYR A 57 -0.97 17.65 -2.86
C TYR A 57 0.30 17.27 -3.63
N ALA A 58 1.48 17.71 -3.21
CA ALA A 58 2.72 17.40 -3.90
C ALA A 58 3.13 15.94 -3.69
N THR A 59 3.30 15.19 -4.76
CA THR A 59 3.72 13.79 -4.74
C THR A 59 5.23 13.61 -4.74
N ASN A 60 5.96 14.64 -5.18
CA ASN A 60 7.41 14.64 -5.28
C ASN A 60 7.98 16.06 -5.08
N GLY A 61 9.31 16.15 -4.91
CA GLY A 61 9.97 17.43 -4.65
C GLY A 61 9.86 18.44 -5.80
N ARG A 62 9.79 18.00 -7.05
CA ARG A 62 9.62 18.89 -8.21
C ARG A 62 8.26 19.56 -8.18
N GLU A 63 7.20 18.80 -7.94
CA GLU A 63 5.85 19.36 -7.80
C GLU A 63 5.78 20.36 -6.64
N ALA A 64 6.36 20.04 -5.50
CA ALA A 64 6.41 20.95 -4.36
C ALA A 64 7.08 22.29 -4.73
N VAL A 65 8.23 22.24 -5.38
CA VAL A 65 8.95 23.45 -5.83
C VAL A 65 8.15 24.23 -6.87
N ASN A 66 7.53 23.55 -7.84
CA ASN A 66 6.71 24.19 -8.87
C ASN A 66 5.50 24.93 -8.26
N ILE A 67 4.79 24.31 -7.31
CA ILE A 67 3.67 24.93 -6.61
C ILE A 67 4.14 26.21 -5.90
N ILE A 68 5.26 26.14 -5.20
CA ILE A 68 5.81 27.30 -4.48
C ILE A 68 6.23 28.42 -5.43
N GLN A 69 6.89 28.11 -6.53
CA GLN A 69 7.30 29.11 -7.53
C GLN A 69 6.09 29.84 -8.15
N MET A 70 5.03 29.10 -8.48
CA MET A 70 3.81 29.68 -9.03
C MET A 70 3.07 30.53 -7.97
N ALA A 71 2.97 30.06 -6.73
CA ALA A 71 2.37 30.81 -5.63
C ALA A 71 3.15 32.09 -5.29
N ALA A 72 4.47 32.04 -5.33
CA ALA A 72 5.34 33.21 -5.17
C ALA A 72 5.13 34.24 -6.32
N GLY A 73 4.94 33.75 -7.55
CA GLY A 73 4.58 34.61 -8.69
C GLY A 73 3.27 35.37 -8.47
N LEU A 74 2.25 34.73 -7.88
CA LEU A 74 0.98 35.37 -7.53
C LEU A 74 1.19 36.41 -6.44
N ALA A 75 1.89 36.10 -5.36
CA ALA A 75 2.22 37.01 -4.29
C ALA A 75 2.99 38.25 -4.80
N THR A 76 3.95 38.04 -5.73
CA THR A 76 4.72 39.13 -6.35
C THR A 76 3.84 40.10 -7.12
N ARG A 77 2.83 39.61 -7.85
CA ARG A 77 1.87 40.45 -8.57
C ARG A 77 1.08 41.39 -7.64
N GLU A 78 0.91 40.98 -6.39
CA GLU A 78 0.26 41.78 -5.35
C GLU A 78 1.27 42.55 -4.48
N ASN A 79 2.53 42.64 -4.90
CA ASN A 79 3.62 43.28 -4.16
C ASN A 79 3.85 42.68 -2.75
N ARG A 80 3.57 41.41 -2.56
CA ARG A 80 3.80 40.66 -1.31
C ARG A 80 5.06 39.81 -1.43
N LYS A 81 5.79 39.68 -0.31
CA LYS A 81 6.89 38.72 -0.12
C LYS A 81 6.49 37.53 0.75
N ARG A 82 5.21 37.37 0.97
CA ARG A 82 4.66 36.25 1.74
C ARG A 82 3.67 35.48 0.88
N ILE A 83 3.88 34.15 0.86
CA ILE A 83 2.96 33.20 0.22
C ILE A 83 1.87 32.86 1.22
N GLU A 84 0.63 33.04 0.83
CA GLU A 84 -0.57 32.78 1.64
C GLU A 84 -1.29 31.53 1.12
N ALA A 85 -2.13 30.93 1.96
CA ALA A 85 -2.89 29.73 1.60
C ALA A 85 -3.70 29.91 0.30
N ARG A 86 -4.28 31.09 0.07
CA ARG A 86 -5.04 31.40 -1.15
C ARG A 86 -4.21 31.29 -2.43
N ASP A 87 -2.91 31.64 -2.35
CA ASP A 87 -2.00 31.55 -3.51
C ASP A 87 -1.75 30.09 -3.87
N VAL A 88 -1.49 29.25 -2.85
CA VAL A 88 -1.28 27.80 -3.00
C VAL A 88 -2.55 27.12 -3.48
N GLU A 89 -3.71 27.44 -2.89
CA GLU A 89 -5.02 26.90 -3.30
C GLU A 89 -5.36 27.25 -4.74
N TRP A 90 -5.05 28.47 -5.17
CA TRP A 90 -5.26 28.87 -6.56
C TRP A 90 -4.40 28.00 -7.51
N VAL A 91 -3.12 27.81 -7.18
CA VAL A 91 -2.22 26.97 -7.99
C VAL A 91 -2.73 25.54 -8.07
N ILE A 92 -3.14 24.97 -6.93
CA ILE A 92 -3.65 23.59 -6.85
C ILE A 92 -4.91 23.42 -7.69
N ASN A 93 -5.88 24.34 -7.54
CA ASN A 93 -7.14 24.28 -8.26
C ASN A 93 -6.94 24.51 -9.76
N SER A 94 -6.11 25.48 -10.15
CA SER A 94 -5.84 25.79 -11.56
C SER A 94 -5.01 24.69 -12.22
N GLY A 95 -4.09 24.07 -11.50
CA GLY A 95 -3.27 22.96 -11.97
C GLY A 95 -3.96 21.58 -11.89
N GLN A 96 -5.21 21.53 -11.39
CA GLN A 96 -5.97 20.29 -11.18
C GLN A 96 -5.18 19.22 -10.39
N TYR A 97 -4.40 19.65 -9.40
CA TYR A 97 -3.70 18.73 -8.52
C TYR A 97 -4.69 17.92 -7.71
N THR A 98 -4.47 16.62 -7.65
CA THR A 98 -5.26 15.73 -6.79
C THR A 98 -4.54 15.49 -5.47
N PRO A 99 -5.27 15.40 -4.35
CA PRO A 99 -4.65 15.06 -3.07
C PRO A 99 -3.92 13.72 -3.16
N ARG A 100 -2.77 13.62 -2.50
CA ARG A 100 -2.09 12.34 -2.32
C ARG A 100 -3.07 11.33 -1.69
N PRO A 101 -3.30 10.16 -2.29
CA PRO A 101 -4.11 9.14 -1.66
C PRO A 101 -3.35 8.59 -0.44
N GLU A 102 -3.64 9.13 0.73
CA GLU A 102 -3.19 8.53 1.98
C GLU A 102 -4.26 7.59 2.48
N LYS A 103 -4.02 6.29 2.33
CA LYS A 103 -4.82 5.30 3.06
C LYS A 103 -4.43 5.37 4.53
N LYS A 104 -5.40 5.64 5.38
CA LYS A 104 -5.26 5.57 6.83
C LYS A 104 -6.03 4.36 7.34
N VAL A 105 -5.48 3.72 8.38
CA VAL A 105 -6.19 2.63 9.05
C VAL A 105 -7.50 3.14 9.67
N ASN A 106 -8.54 2.32 9.62
CA ASN A 106 -9.79 2.63 10.30
C ASN A 106 -9.57 2.54 11.82
N PRO A 107 -9.94 3.55 12.61
CA PRO A 107 -9.72 3.52 14.06
C PRO A 107 -10.63 2.54 14.82
N LYS A 108 -11.68 2.01 14.18
CA LYS A 108 -12.64 1.11 14.82
C LYS A 108 -12.43 -0.32 14.33
N PRO A 109 -12.41 -1.31 15.25
CA PRO A 109 -12.44 -2.72 14.87
C PRO A 109 -13.66 -3.02 14.01
N GLN A 110 -13.49 -3.80 12.95
CA GLN A 110 -14.56 -4.17 12.02
C GLN A 110 -14.52 -5.65 11.68
N VAL A 111 -15.70 -6.21 11.44
CA VAL A 111 -15.84 -7.59 10.97
C VAL A 111 -15.54 -7.65 9.48
N GLY A 112 -14.69 -8.59 9.08
CA GLY A 112 -14.37 -8.83 7.69
C GLY A 112 -13.41 -7.80 7.07
N LEU A 113 -13.05 -6.71 7.75
CA LEU A 113 -12.12 -5.70 7.24
C LEU A 113 -10.72 -5.91 7.83
N VAL A 114 -9.73 -6.05 6.96
CA VAL A 114 -8.33 -6.31 7.33
C VAL A 114 -7.38 -5.46 6.49
N ASN A 115 -6.32 -4.97 7.10
CA ASN A 115 -5.26 -4.25 6.41
C ASN A 115 -4.18 -5.22 5.93
N GLY A 116 -4.12 -5.44 4.62
CA GLY A 116 -3.03 -6.12 3.93
C GLY A 116 -1.92 -5.14 3.54
N LEU A 117 -0.74 -5.67 3.21
CA LEU A 117 0.40 -4.89 2.75
C LEU A 117 0.92 -5.43 1.42
N ALA A 118 1.05 -4.54 0.44
CA ALA A 118 1.62 -4.85 -0.86
C ALA A 118 2.80 -3.93 -1.20
N VAL A 119 3.49 -4.25 -2.27
CA VAL A 119 4.53 -3.41 -2.87
C VAL A 119 4.15 -3.17 -4.32
N TYR A 120 4.26 -1.95 -4.78
CA TYR A 120 4.15 -1.62 -6.18
C TYR A 120 5.38 -0.81 -6.62
N GLY A 121 5.82 -1.02 -7.85
CA GLY A 121 7.05 -0.39 -8.33
C GLY A 121 8.29 -0.72 -7.46
N PRO A 122 9.38 -0.02 -7.64
CA PRO A 122 10.60 -0.25 -6.88
C PRO A 122 10.44 0.23 -5.43
N ASN A 123 10.28 -0.71 -4.49
CA ASN A 123 10.24 -0.47 -3.04
C ASN A 123 9.15 0.49 -2.51
N MET A 124 8.03 0.62 -3.20
CA MET A 124 6.90 1.41 -2.70
C MET A 124 5.88 0.51 -2.00
N GLY A 125 5.87 0.54 -0.68
CA GLY A 125 4.86 -0.14 0.12
C GLY A 125 3.52 0.60 0.09
N ILE A 126 2.43 -0.16 0.06
CA ILE A 126 1.06 0.34 0.14
C ILE A 126 0.24 -0.51 1.11
N LEU A 127 -0.60 0.17 1.90
CA LEU A 127 -1.62 -0.49 2.70
C LEU A 127 -2.85 -0.74 1.82
N LEU A 128 -3.36 -1.96 1.88
CA LEU A 128 -4.54 -2.42 1.15
C LEU A 128 -5.62 -2.82 2.14
N GLU A 129 -6.79 -2.27 2.00
CA GLU A 129 -7.96 -2.81 2.68
C GLU A 129 -8.43 -4.06 1.95
N ILE A 130 -8.73 -5.10 2.70
CA ILE A 130 -9.30 -6.36 2.23
C ILE A 130 -10.60 -6.55 2.99
N GLU A 131 -11.70 -6.65 2.26
CA GLU A 131 -13.03 -6.77 2.81
C GLU A 131 -13.60 -8.15 2.50
N ALA A 132 -14.19 -8.79 3.49
CA ALA A 132 -14.93 -10.02 3.31
C ALA A 132 -16.31 -9.94 3.97
N THR A 133 -17.31 -10.48 3.31
CA THR A 133 -18.61 -10.80 3.90
C THR A 133 -18.87 -12.29 3.76
N ALA A 134 -19.59 -12.87 4.70
CA ALA A 134 -19.99 -14.27 4.66
C ALA A 134 -21.44 -14.41 5.13
N ILE A 135 -22.26 -15.04 4.33
CA ILE A 135 -23.66 -15.31 4.64
C ILE A 135 -23.80 -16.84 4.67
N GLU A 136 -24.30 -17.38 5.77
CA GLU A 136 -24.56 -18.81 5.90
C GLU A 136 -25.65 -19.24 4.91
N THR A 137 -25.41 -20.35 4.22
CA THR A 137 -26.33 -20.92 3.23
C THR A 137 -26.56 -22.41 3.49
N GLU A 138 -27.39 -23.05 2.67
CA GLU A 138 -27.57 -24.49 2.73
C GLU A 138 -26.24 -25.22 2.54
N LYS A 139 -26.08 -26.31 3.29
CA LYS A 139 -24.83 -27.08 3.33
C LYS A 139 -24.38 -27.51 1.95
N GLY A 140 -23.21 -27.07 1.56
CA GLY A 140 -22.58 -27.39 0.27
C GLY A 140 -23.00 -26.52 -0.92
N HIS A 141 -23.88 -25.51 -0.73
CA HIS A 141 -24.39 -24.63 -1.81
C HIS A 141 -23.74 -23.25 -1.82
N GLY A 142 -22.82 -22.98 -0.90
CA GLY A 142 -22.12 -21.70 -0.83
C GLY A 142 -21.26 -21.40 -2.03
N SER A 143 -21.10 -20.13 -2.30
CA SER A 143 -20.35 -19.57 -3.42
C SER A 143 -19.21 -18.66 -2.95
N LEU A 144 -18.24 -18.41 -3.85
CA LEU A 144 -17.14 -17.50 -3.61
C LEU A 144 -17.06 -16.49 -4.76
N LEU A 145 -17.31 -15.23 -4.44
CA LEU A 145 -17.12 -14.10 -5.34
C LEU A 145 -15.88 -13.30 -4.91
N VAL A 146 -15.01 -12.98 -5.87
CA VAL A 146 -13.82 -12.15 -5.64
C VAL A 146 -13.89 -10.95 -6.59
N THR A 147 -13.80 -9.73 -6.04
CA THR A 147 -13.84 -8.48 -6.80
C THR A 147 -12.68 -7.57 -6.46
N GLY A 148 -12.42 -6.57 -7.30
CA GLY A 148 -11.35 -5.58 -7.09
C GLY A 148 -9.94 -6.07 -7.44
N VAL A 149 -9.80 -7.26 -8.02
CA VAL A 149 -8.52 -7.81 -8.50
C VAL A 149 -8.46 -7.68 -10.02
N VAL A 150 -7.35 -7.16 -10.55
CA VAL A 150 -7.09 -7.19 -11.99
C VAL A 150 -6.71 -8.63 -12.37
N GLU A 151 -7.60 -9.33 -13.04
CA GLU A 151 -7.46 -10.78 -13.29
C GLU A 151 -6.56 -11.17 -14.45
N GLU A 152 -6.16 -10.26 -15.34
CA GLU A 152 -5.40 -10.62 -16.54
C GLU A 152 -4.29 -9.61 -16.85
N GLU A 153 -3.03 -10.04 -16.74
CA GLU A 153 -1.93 -9.44 -17.50
C GLU A 153 -1.74 -10.23 -18.81
N GLU A 154 -1.98 -9.58 -19.94
CA GLU A 154 -1.51 -10.10 -21.24
C GLU A 154 0.01 -9.85 -21.35
N LEU A 155 0.82 -10.82 -20.97
CA LEU A 155 2.26 -10.83 -21.23
C LEU A 155 2.52 -11.48 -22.59
N GLY A 156 2.88 -10.69 -23.59
CA GLY A 156 3.46 -11.22 -24.81
C GLY A 156 3.18 -10.42 -26.07
N GLY A 157 4.24 -10.19 -26.85
CA GLY A 157 4.16 -9.78 -28.25
C GLY A 157 3.58 -10.91 -29.13
N ASN A 158 3.25 -10.59 -30.37
CA ASN A 158 2.43 -11.28 -31.37
C ASN A 158 2.62 -12.82 -31.61
N ALA A 159 3.37 -13.55 -30.82
CA ALA A 159 3.64 -14.98 -31.08
C ALA A 159 3.22 -15.98 -29.98
N HIS A 160 3.11 -15.59 -28.71
CA HIS A 160 2.65 -16.47 -27.64
C HIS A 160 1.86 -15.70 -26.57
N ARG A 161 0.55 -15.92 -26.51
CA ARG A 161 -0.30 -15.46 -25.41
C ARG A 161 -0.24 -16.47 -24.25
N LEU A 162 0.50 -16.15 -23.22
CA LEU A 162 0.45 -16.88 -21.94
C LEU A 162 -0.59 -16.20 -21.04
N LYS A 163 -1.75 -16.83 -20.86
CA LYS A 163 -2.71 -16.46 -19.80
C LYS A 163 -2.13 -16.89 -18.46
N ARG A 164 -1.66 -15.94 -17.67
CA ARG A 164 -1.32 -16.17 -16.28
C ARG A 164 -2.58 -15.95 -15.44
N ARG A 165 -3.09 -16.99 -14.77
CA ARG A 165 -4.12 -16.81 -13.74
C ARG A 165 -3.55 -15.88 -12.68
N GLY A 166 -4.30 -14.83 -12.30
CA GLY A 166 -3.87 -13.90 -11.28
C GLY A 166 -3.44 -14.62 -10.01
N THR A 167 -2.26 -14.32 -9.51
CA THR A 167 -1.68 -14.93 -8.30
C THR A 167 -2.55 -14.70 -7.06
N ALA A 168 -3.35 -13.63 -7.06
CA ALA A 168 -4.31 -13.33 -6.01
C ALA A 168 -5.39 -14.42 -5.88
N ARG A 169 -5.94 -14.93 -7.02
CA ARG A 169 -6.95 -15.99 -6.98
C ARG A 169 -6.36 -17.31 -6.44
N GLY A 170 -5.11 -17.61 -6.78
CA GLY A 170 -4.40 -18.76 -6.20
C GLY A 170 -4.23 -18.64 -4.68
N SER A 171 -4.01 -17.44 -4.17
CA SER A 171 -3.96 -17.18 -2.72
C SER A 171 -5.29 -17.43 -2.04
N VAL A 172 -6.40 -17.04 -2.66
CA VAL A 172 -7.74 -17.30 -2.13
C VAL A 172 -8.03 -18.81 -2.07
N ASP A 173 -7.70 -19.56 -3.14
CA ASP A 173 -7.87 -21.02 -3.17
C ASP A 173 -7.04 -21.73 -2.08
N ASN A 174 -5.81 -21.26 -1.84
CA ASN A 174 -4.96 -21.73 -0.73
C ASN A 174 -5.61 -21.47 0.63
N VAL A 175 -6.12 -20.26 0.84
CA VAL A 175 -6.81 -19.86 2.07
C VAL A 175 -8.04 -20.75 2.32
N MET A 176 -8.88 -20.99 1.30
CA MET A 176 -10.04 -21.87 1.44
C MET A 176 -9.65 -23.28 1.87
N THR A 177 -8.52 -23.78 1.33
CA THR A 177 -7.98 -25.08 1.73
C THR A 177 -7.54 -25.09 3.19
N VAL A 178 -6.87 -24.03 3.66
CA VAL A 178 -6.40 -23.91 5.05
C VAL A 178 -7.57 -23.78 6.02
N LEU A 179 -8.56 -22.94 5.72
CA LEU A 179 -9.77 -22.77 6.54
C LEU A 179 -10.48 -24.10 6.76
N ARG A 180 -10.65 -24.89 5.69
CA ARG A 180 -11.31 -26.18 5.75
C ARG A 180 -10.49 -27.20 6.54
N LYS A 181 -9.20 -27.33 6.24
CA LYS A 181 -8.35 -28.41 6.77
C LYS A 181 -7.96 -28.18 8.22
N TYR A 182 -7.64 -26.94 8.61
CA TYR A 182 -7.03 -26.68 9.91
C TYR A 182 -7.98 -26.00 10.89
N LEU A 183 -9.00 -25.25 10.39
CA LEU A 183 -9.95 -24.54 11.23
C LEU A 183 -11.35 -25.19 11.20
N GLY A 184 -11.55 -26.27 10.42
CA GLY A 184 -12.83 -26.98 10.33
C GLY A 184 -13.96 -26.16 9.71
N ILE A 185 -13.63 -25.10 8.98
CA ILE A 185 -14.61 -24.23 8.33
C ILE A 185 -14.78 -24.66 6.89
N ASP A 186 -15.94 -25.26 6.57
CA ASP A 186 -16.28 -25.55 5.18
C ASP A 186 -16.87 -24.32 4.52
N ASN A 187 -16.08 -23.66 3.69
CA ASN A 187 -16.47 -22.48 2.94
C ASN A 187 -17.68 -22.70 2.01
N ARG A 188 -17.98 -23.95 1.64
CA ARG A 188 -19.17 -24.31 0.83
C ARG A 188 -20.49 -24.14 1.56
N ASN A 189 -20.46 -23.84 2.85
CA ASN A 189 -21.65 -23.54 3.66
C ASN A 189 -21.91 -22.04 3.76
N TYR A 190 -21.15 -21.22 3.03
CA TYR A 190 -21.25 -19.76 3.07
C TYR A 190 -21.17 -19.15 1.67
N ASP A 191 -21.99 -18.14 1.41
CA ASP A 191 -21.77 -17.23 0.32
C ASP A 191 -20.76 -16.17 0.77
N ILE A 192 -19.55 -16.27 0.24
CA ILE A 192 -18.43 -15.41 0.60
C ILE A 192 -18.18 -14.42 -0.53
N HIS A 193 -18.17 -13.12 -0.21
CA HIS A 193 -17.71 -12.09 -1.11
C HIS A 193 -16.45 -11.45 -0.54
N LEU A 194 -15.34 -11.60 -1.26
CA LEU A 194 -14.05 -10.99 -0.97
C LEU A 194 -13.82 -9.83 -1.93
N ASN A 195 -13.56 -8.64 -1.40
CA ASN A 195 -13.34 -7.45 -2.19
C ASN A 195 -12.00 -6.77 -1.85
N PHE A 196 -11.32 -6.25 -2.88
CA PHE A 196 -10.11 -5.45 -2.76
C PHE A 196 -10.40 -4.02 -3.25
N PRO A 197 -10.85 -3.11 -2.37
CA PRO A 197 -11.24 -1.77 -2.77
C PRO A 197 -10.09 -0.97 -3.41
N GLY A 198 -10.41 -0.25 -4.48
CA GLY A 198 -9.48 0.68 -5.15
C GLY A 198 -8.70 0.10 -6.32
N GLY A 199 -9.02 -1.13 -6.77
CA GLY A 199 -8.48 -1.69 -8.03
C GLY A 199 -6.95 -1.72 -8.09
N VAL A 200 -6.29 -1.92 -6.96
CA VAL A 200 -4.83 -2.00 -6.92
C VAL A 200 -4.40 -3.33 -7.53
N PRO A 201 -3.46 -3.34 -8.49
CA PRO A 201 -2.92 -4.57 -9.01
C PRO A 201 -2.25 -5.34 -7.87
N LEU A 202 -2.91 -6.40 -7.39
CA LEU A 202 -2.39 -7.36 -6.45
C LEU A 202 -1.60 -8.39 -7.24
N ASP A 203 -0.32 -8.14 -7.43
CA ASP A 203 0.57 -9.15 -7.98
C ASP A 203 1.30 -9.85 -6.84
N GLY A 204 0.89 -11.07 -6.58
CA GLY A 204 1.60 -11.94 -5.67
C GLY A 204 0.76 -12.57 -4.55
N PRO A 205 1.27 -13.66 -3.98
CA PRO A 205 0.61 -14.43 -2.92
C PRO A 205 0.68 -13.75 -1.54
N SER A 206 1.29 -12.56 -1.43
CA SER A 206 1.64 -11.91 -0.17
C SER A 206 0.45 -11.43 0.68
N ALA A 207 -0.77 -11.44 0.12
CA ALA A 207 -2.01 -11.11 0.83
C ALA A 207 -2.66 -12.31 1.53
N GLY A 208 -2.09 -13.52 1.41
CA GLY A 208 -2.72 -14.76 1.88
C GLY A 208 -3.12 -14.74 3.35
N VAL A 209 -2.27 -14.23 4.24
CA VAL A 209 -2.59 -14.10 5.68
C VAL A 209 -3.76 -13.14 5.89
N ALA A 210 -3.74 -11.98 5.23
CA ALA A 210 -4.79 -10.97 5.38
C ALA A 210 -6.15 -11.47 4.84
N ILE A 211 -6.14 -12.18 3.70
CA ILE A 211 -7.34 -12.82 3.15
C ILE A 211 -7.91 -13.86 4.14
N ALA A 212 -7.04 -14.70 4.72
CA ALA A 212 -7.47 -15.71 5.67
C ALA A 212 -8.14 -15.11 6.91
N VAL A 213 -7.54 -14.05 7.47
CA VAL A 213 -8.09 -13.35 8.66
C VAL A 213 -9.39 -12.64 8.31
N SER A 214 -9.48 -11.99 7.14
CA SER A 214 -10.70 -11.29 6.69
C SER A 214 -11.88 -12.27 6.54
N ILE A 215 -11.69 -13.40 5.85
CA ILE A 215 -12.73 -14.41 5.66
C ILE A 215 -13.09 -15.08 6.99
N TYR A 216 -12.10 -15.42 7.82
CA TYR A 216 -12.36 -15.99 9.14
C TYR A 216 -13.17 -15.05 10.02
N SER A 217 -12.79 -13.78 10.06
CA SER A 217 -13.53 -12.73 10.76
C SER A 217 -14.97 -12.64 10.29
N ALA A 218 -15.21 -12.61 8.99
CA ALA A 218 -16.55 -12.54 8.41
C ALA A 218 -17.41 -13.75 8.78
N ILE A 219 -16.88 -14.99 8.67
CA ILE A 219 -17.61 -16.23 9.00
C ILE A 219 -17.91 -16.32 10.50
N LYS A 220 -16.96 -15.93 11.35
CA LYS A 220 -17.11 -16.00 12.81
C LYS A 220 -17.76 -14.76 13.42
N ASN A 221 -18.04 -13.74 12.61
CA ASN A 221 -18.56 -12.44 13.07
C ASN A 221 -17.70 -11.83 14.18
N LEU A 222 -16.37 -11.94 14.06
CA LEU A 222 -15.40 -11.42 15.03
C LEU A 222 -14.72 -10.18 14.47
N PRO A 223 -14.80 -9.02 15.15
CA PRO A 223 -14.14 -7.81 14.67
C PRO A 223 -12.61 -7.95 14.74
N VAL A 224 -11.94 -7.40 13.75
CA VAL A 224 -10.47 -7.30 13.68
C VAL A 224 -10.03 -5.90 14.07
N ASP A 225 -8.97 -5.81 14.87
CA ASP A 225 -8.34 -4.53 15.18
C ASP A 225 -7.62 -3.98 13.93
N ASN A 226 -8.16 -2.88 13.39
CA ASN A 226 -7.64 -2.27 12.17
C ASN A 226 -6.35 -1.45 12.39
N TYR A 227 -5.83 -1.33 13.62
CA TYR A 227 -4.47 -0.88 13.85
C TYR A 227 -3.41 -1.97 13.57
N VAL A 228 -3.86 -3.17 13.21
CA VAL A 228 -3.00 -4.27 12.76
C VAL A 228 -2.98 -4.32 11.24
N ALA A 229 -1.79 -4.32 10.66
CA ALA A 229 -1.58 -4.60 9.23
C ALA A 229 -0.78 -5.90 9.08
N MET A 230 -0.96 -6.63 7.99
CA MET A 230 -0.33 -7.92 7.84
C MET A 230 0.10 -8.23 6.42
N THR A 231 1.14 -9.05 6.30
CA THR A 231 1.60 -9.62 5.03
C THR A 231 2.14 -11.02 5.25
N GLY A 232 2.02 -11.85 4.23
CA GLY A 232 2.52 -13.22 4.25
C GLY A 232 1.81 -14.08 3.22
N GLU A 233 2.54 -14.94 2.54
CA GLU A 233 1.95 -15.97 1.72
C GLU A 233 1.45 -17.10 2.60
N LEU A 234 0.24 -17.58 2.38
CA LEU A 234 -0.31 -18.71 3.11
C LEU A 234 -0.23 -19.98 2.27
N SER A 235 0.58 -20.95 2.73
CA SER A 235 0.66 -22.25 2.06
C SER A 235 -0.53 -23.15 2.42
N ILE A 236 -0.89 -24.09 1.55
CA ILE A 236 -1.95 -25.08 1.82
C ILE A 236 -1.67 -25.98 3.03
N ARG A 237 -0.46 -25.91 3.59
CA ARG A 237 -0.07 -26.61 4.83
C ARG A 237 -0.26 -25.75 6.09
N GLY A 238 -0.80 -24.52 5.95
CA GLY A 238 -1.02 -23.59 7.05
C GLY A 238 0.24 -22.84 7.52
N TYR A 239 1.34 -22.91 6.76
CA TYR A 239 2.54 -22.13 7.06
C TYR A 239 2.52 -20.76 6.40
N VAL A 240 2.98 -19.76 7.11
CA VAL A 240 3.20 -18.42 6.60
C VAL A 240 4.58 -18.34 5.96
N LYS A 241 4.62 -18.12 4.66
CA LYS A 241 5.83 -18.11 3.84
C LYS A 241 6.36 -16.69 3.62
N PRO A 242 7.69 -16.55 3.43
CA PRO A 242 8.32 -15.25 3.23
C PRO A 242 7.83 -14.54 1.97
N VAL A 243 7.86 -13.22 2.01
CA VAL A 243 7.40 -12.32 0.94
C VAL A 243 8.42 -11.22 0.66
N GLY A 244 8.34 -10.60 -0.52
CA GLY A 244 9.21 -9.51 -0.90
C GLY A 244 8.82 -8.16 -0.26
N GLY A 245 9.79 -7.23 -0.17
CA GLY A 245 9.58 -5.82 0.15
C GLY A 245 9.10 -5.53 1.57
N VAL A 246 9.40 -6.38 2.55
CA VAL A 246 8.92 -6.24 3.93
C VAL A 246 9.29 -4.89 4.57
N PRO A 247 10.51 -4.33 4.41
CA PRO A 247 10.81 -3.00 4.94
C PRO A 247 9.87 -1.91 4.41
N ALA A 248 9.61 -1.91 3.10
CA ALA A 248 8.69 -0.94 2.48
C ALA A 248 7.24 -1.12 2.94
N LYS A 249 6.82 -2.36 3.16
CA LYS A 249 5.50 -2.70 3.71
C LYS A 249 5.33 -2.19 5.13
N ILE A 250 6.32 -2.39 6.01
CA ILE A 250 6.30 -1.87 7.39
C ILE A 250 6.22 -0.35 7.40
N GLU A 251 7.02 0.32 6.58
CA GLU A 251 6.99 1.79 6.46
C GLU A 251 5.62 2.31 5.98
N SER A 252 4.98 1.61 5.05
CA SER A 252 3.65 2.00 4.59
C SER A 252 2.57 1.80 5.66
N ALA A 253 2.66 0.73 6.44
CA ALA A 253 1.78 0.48 7.57
C ALA A 253 1.93 1.59 8.63
N LYS A 254 3.15 1.95 8.98
CA LYS A 254 3.45 3.04 9.93
C LYS A 254 2.86 4.38 9.45
N ARG A 255 3.07 4.73 8.18
CA ARG A 255 2.50 5.97 7.59
C ARG A 255 0.98 5.98 7.61
N ALA A 256 0.35 4.82 7.42
CA ALA A 256 -1.10 4.67 7.49
C ALA A 256 -1.65 4.74 8.93
N GLY A 257 -0.78 4.76 9.94
CA GLY A 257 -1.15 4.82 11.35
C GLY A 257 -1.39 3.46 12.00
N ALA A 258 -0.94 2.37 11.39
CA ALA A 258 -0.93 1.06 12.04
C ALA A 258 0.00 1.07 13.27
N LYS A 259 -0.37 0.31 14.28
CA LYS A 259 0.40 0.14 15.51
C LYS A 259 1.15 -1.18 15.56
N THR A 260 0.67 -2.16 14.80
CA THR A 260 1.25 -3.52 14.76
C THR A 260 1.31 -4.01 13.31
N VAL A 261 2.42 -4.66 12.96
CA VAL A 261 2.58 -5.33 11.67
C VAL A 261 2.90 -6.81 11.90
N ILE A 262 2.12 -7.68 11.27
CA ILE A 262 2.36 -9.12 11.25
C ILE A 262 3.13 -9.47 9.98
N ILE A 263 4.28 -10.13 10.13
CA ILE A 263 5.15 -10.54 9.03
C ILE A 263 5.51 -12.03 9.12
N PRO A 264 5.92 -12.67 8.03
CA PRO A 264 6.47 -14.02 8.09
C PRO A 264 7.75 -14.05 8.93
N LYS A 265 7.92 -15.10 9.74
CA LYS A 265 9.09 -15.29 10.60
C LYS A 265 10.40 -15.36 9.81
N GLU A 266 10.38 -15.97 8.63
CA GLU A 266 11.53 -16.05 7.74
C GLU A 266 11.96 -14.68 7.17
N ASN A 267 11.11 -13.66 7.21
CA ASN A 267 11.44 -12.29 6.83
C ASN A 267 12.00 -11.45 7.97
N TRP A 268 12.09 -11.99 9.19
CA TRP A 268 12.59 -11.23 10.33
C TRP A 268 14.02 -10.75 10.10
N GLN A 269 14.29 -9.50 10.45
CA GLN A 269 15.62 -8.89 10.44
C GLN A 269 15.84 -8.15 11.76
N ASP A 270 17.07 -8.20 12.30
CA ASP A 270 17.38 -7.51 13.56
C ASP A 270 17.22 -6.00 13.49
N SER A 271 17.35 -5.41 12.30
CA SER A 271 17.08 -3.99 12.05
C SER A 271 15.63 -3.58 12.37
N PHE A 272 14.70 -4.51 12.36
CA PHE A 272 13.29 -4.23 12.68
C PHE A 272 13.07 -3.87 14.16
N LYS A 273 13.99 -4.27 15.04
CA LYS A 273 13.96 -3.87 16.47
C LYS A 273 14.05 -2.36 16.69
N THR A 274 14.59 -1.63 15.72
CA THR A 274 14.74 -0.17 15.78
C THR A 274 13.54 0.59 15.17
N TYR A 275 12.57 -0.13 14.60
CA TYR A 275 11.40 0.50 14.00
C TYR A 275 10.41 0.90 15.11
N ASP A 276 9.91 2.12 15.01
CA ASP A 276 8.90 2.65 15.93
C ASP A 276 7.49 2.14 15.54
N ILE A 277 7.32 0.84 15.58
CA ILE A 277 6.07 0.09 15.36
C ILE A 277 6.26 -1.33 15.90
N ASN A 278 5.21 -1.90 16.48
CA ASN A 278 5.25 -3.29 16.95
C ASN A 278 5.27 -4.26 15.75
N ILE A 279 6.23 -5.18 15.71
CA ILE A 279 6.36 -6.16 14.63
C ILE A 279 6.29 -7.57 15.21
N ILE A 280 5.31 -8.34 14.75
CA ILE A 280 5.08 -9.72 15.18
C ILE A 280 5.44 -10.64 14.01
N ALA A 281 6.40 -11.52 14.26
CA ALA A 281 6.85 -12.54 13.30
C ALA A 281 6.12 -13.86 13.54
N VAL A 282 5.46 -14.40 12.51
CA VAL A 282 4.64 -15.61 12.57
C VAL A 282 5.10 -16.65 11.54
N ASP A 283 4.94 -17.93 11.85
CA ASP A 283 5.26 -19.05 10.96
C ASP A 283 4.04 -19.94 10.64
N ARG A 284 2.95 -19.73 11.39
CA ARG A 284 1.65 -20.40 11.24
C ARG A 284 0.51 -19.47 11.59
#